data_9c276cce28ab3e7b3842bbbb3d567804
#
_entry.id   9c276cce28ab3e7b3842bbbb3d567804
#
_cell.length_a   1.000
_cell.length_b   1.000
_cell.length_c   1.000
_cell.angle_alpha   90.00
_cell.angle_beta   90.00
_cell.angle_gamma   90.00
#
_symmetry.space_group_name_H-M   'P 1'
#
loop_
_entity.id
_entity.type
_entity.pdbx_description
1 polymer ?
#
loop_
_entity_poly.entity_id
_entity_poly.type
_entity_poly.pdbx_seq_one_letter_code
_entity_poly.pdbx_strand_id
1 'polypeptide(L)'
;KDLGLFNEAIESYEWAISYGPKYAIAHINLASIYSSYDLEKALHHYQEAISIEPNFPEAHYSLGTVLSSLGQKDESMKSYEKALELRSDYVEAHNALSTIKKYKKNDPQIKQMKNLLKQTNLMLSDKISLNFALAKVSEDLENHKDFFKFLNEGNHLNKEKLNYSIDSDLEGISNIRNIFINSKGGAPKSNLKKGMPRPIFIVGMPRSGTSLVEQIISSHTEVYGAGELDFLSRSILKEIHTEVYGAGELDFLSKNVLKEIKPDNIKKIDSKEFFEKITNNYYRSLSSFNISEDIFTDKMPLNFRFIGFILSAFPEAKIVHLKRDPIATCWSIYKHYFKSNGNGYASNFDDLSSYYLMYKGLMDFWHKTFPNQIYDISYEDLTLSQEKETRKLLNYCDLSWDDRCLNFHKNTRAVHTTSGFQVREKMYQGSSEAWRKYEQYLEPLISKIGDAK
;
A
#
# COMPACT_ATOMS: atom_id res chain seq x y z
N LYS A 1 -1.70 14.28 10.04
CA LYS A 1 -0.69 15.35 9.95
C LYS A 1 -1.32 16.46 9.11
N ASP A 2 -1.57 17.60 9.73
CA ASP A 2 -2.16 18.74 9.04
C ASP A 2 -1.16 19.30 8.02
N LEU A 3 -1.62 19.51 6.78
CA LEU A 3 -0.78 20.10 5.72
C LEU A 3 -0.23 21.48 6.11
N GLY A 4 -0.94 22.24 6.95
CA GLY A 4 -0.45 23.49 7.51
C GLY A 4 0.82 23.31 8.34
N LEU A 5 0.88 22.28 9.17
CA LEU A 5 2.07 22.01 9.98
C LEU A 5 3.27 21.53 9.13
N PHE A 6 3.05 20.93 7.97
CA PHE A 6 4.15 20.59 7.06
C PHE A 6 4.74 21.82 6.39
N ASN A 7 3.92 22.76 5.92
CA ASN A 7 4.40 23.99 5.32
C ASN A 7 5.21 24.82 6.32
N GLU A 8 4.70 24.98 7.54
CA GLU A 8 5.42 25.66 8.63
C GLU A 8 6.75 24.94 8.98
N ALA A 9 6.76 23.61 8.97
CA ALA A 9 7.98 22.84 9.20
C ALA A 9 8.98 22.99 8.04
N ILE A 10 8.52 22.97 6.78
CA ILE A 10 9.35 23.19 5.61
C ILE A 10 10.00 24.58 5.69
N GLU A 11 9.20 25.63 5.89
CA GLU A 11 9.70 26.99 6.04
C GLU A 11 10.74 27.08 7.16
N SER A 12 10.49 26.46 8.30
CA SER A 12 11.41 26.46 9.43
C SER A 12 12.75 25.78 9.12
N TYR A 13 12.74 24.65 8.39
CA TYR A 13 13.97 23.97 7.99
C TYR A 13 14.69 24.71 6.86
N GLU A 14 13.97 25.29 5.90
CA GLU A 14 14.57 26.14 4.87
C GLU A 14 15.24 27.36 5.48
N TRP A 15 14.62 27.98 6.48
CA TRP A 15 15.22 29.05 7.29
C TRP A 15 16.50 28.56 8.01
N ALA A 16 16.44 27.41 8.67
CA ALA A 16 17.61 26.84 9.35
C ALA A 16 18.78 26.61 8.37
N ILE A 17 18.49 26.11 7.17
CA ILE A 17 19.48 25.90 6.10
C ILE A 17 20.02 27.22 5.58
N SER A 18 19.19 28.25 5.45
CA SER A 18 19.66 29.59 4.97
C SER A 18 20.65 30.25 5.93
N TYR A 19 20.49 30.07 7.24
CA TYR A 19 21.41 30.55 8.27
C TYR A 19 22.63 29.64 8.48
N GLY A 20 22.43 28.32 8.31
CA GLY A 20 23.48 27.34 8.50
C GLY A 20 23.48 26.29 7.37
N PRO A 21 24.02 26.61 6.17
CA PRO A 21 23.99 25.71 5.02
C PRO A 21 24.64 24.33 5.25
N LYS A 22 25.47 24.22 6.29
CA LYS A 22 26.12 22.95 6.70
C LYS A 22 25.41 22.27 7.87
N TYR A 23 24.10 22.48 8.02
CA TYR A 23 23.31 21.83 9.08
C TYR A 23 22.64 20.56 8.56
N ALA A 24 23.35 19.44 8.58
CA ALA A 24 22.91 18.14 8.02
C ALA A 24 21.54 17.69 8.55
N ILE A 25 21.24 17.89 9.83
CA ILE A 25 19.98 17.48 10.44
C ILE A 25 18.78 18.24 9.84
N ALA A 26 18.94 19.53 9.51
CA ALA A 26 17.87 20.29 8.85
C ALA A 26 17.57 19.72 7.45
N HIS A 27 18.60 19.36 6.68
CA HIS A 27 18.45 18.69 5.39
C HIS A 27 17.76 17.34 5.53
N ILE A 28 18.12 16.50 6.52
CA ILE A 28 17.48 15.19 6.76
C ILE A 28 15.99 15.34 7.09
N ASN A 29 15.64 16.29 7.97
CA ASN A 29 14.27 16.50 8.39
C ASN A 29 13.42 17.04 7.22
N LEU A 30 13.95 17.95 6.43
CA LEU A 30 13.30 18.47 5.24
C LEU A 30 13.11 17.36 4.19
N ALA A 31 14.15 16.56 3.94
CA ALA A 31 14.06 15.39 3.07
C ALA A 31 13.00 14.37 3.53
N SER A 32 12.91 14.15 4.85
CA SER A 32 11.89 13.26 5.43
C SER A 32 10.46 13.74 5.14
N ILE A 33 10.23 15.05 5.18
CA ILE A 33 8.93 15.63 4.81
C ILE A 33 8.69 15.43 3.31
N TYR A 34 9.64 15.80 2.45
CA TYR A 34 9.52 15.63 1.01
C TYR A 34 9.38 14.18 0.55
N SER A 35 9.88 13.20 1.32
CA SER A 35 9.75 11.77 0.99
C SER A 35 8.30 11.30 0.86
N SER A 36 7.33 12.07 1.33
CA SER A 36 5.91 11.73 1.25
C SER A 36 5.24 12.18 -0.05
N TYR A 37 5.80 13.17 -0.77
CA TYR A 37 5.13 13.79 -1.93
C TYR A 37 6.07 14.36 -3.01
N ASP A 38 7.36 14.54 -2.73
CA ASP A 38 8.35 15.06 -3.70
C ASP A 38 9.69 14.34 -3.53
N LEU A 39 9.81 13.17 -4.16
CA LEU A 39 11.00 12.33 -4.01
C LEU A 39 12.27 12.96 -4.61
N GLU A 40 12.15 13.83 -5.59
CA GLU A 40 13.32 14.50 -6.18
C GLU A 40 13.93 15.50 -5.19
N LYS A 41 13.10 16.29 -4.51
CA LYS A 41 13.57 17.15 -3.42
C LYS A 41 14.10 16.34 -2.24
N ALA A 42 13.42 15.25 -1.89
CA ALA A 42 13.91 14.36 -0.83
C ALA A 42 15.30 13.80 -1.17
N LEU A 43 15.49 13.33 -2.40
CA LEU A 43 16.76 12.83 -2.92
C LEU A 43 17.87 13.90 -2.78
N HIS A 44 17.60 15.12 -3.28
CA HIS A 44 18.54 16.23 -3.19
C HIS A 44 18.96 16.51 -1.74
N HIS A 45 18.01 16.69 -0.84
CA HIS A 45 18.33 17.04 0.55
C HIS A 45 19.03 15.89 1.32
N TYR A 46 18.73 14.61 1.06
CA TYR A 46 19.51 13.51 1.64
C TYR A 46 20.95 13.49 1.10
N GLN A 47 21.17 13.79 -0.18
CA GLN A 47 22.50 13.89 -0.76
C GLN A 47 23.30 15.05 -0.15
N GLU A 48 22.69 16.23 0.04
CA GLU A 48 23.30 17.36 0.75
C GLU A 48 23.67 16.98 2.19
N ALA A 49 22.74 16.35 2.93
CA ALA A 49 23.02 15.90 4.29
C ALA A 49 24.23 14.96 4.37
N ILE A 50 24.33 14.00 3.45
CA ILE A 50 25.45 13.05 3.38
C ILE A 50 26.75 13.75 2.94
N SER A 51 26.68 14.78 2.09
CA SER A 51 27.87 15.55 1.72
C SER A 51 28.46 16.33 2.91
N ILE A 52 27.59 16.79 3.83
CA ILE A 52 27.97 17.51 5.04
C ILE A 52 28.46 16.54 6.12
N GLU A 53 27.73 15.46 6.34
CA GLU A 53 28.02 14.43 7.37
C GLU A 53 27.98 13.03 6.77
N PRO A 54 29.08 12.52 6.19
CA PRO A 54 29.14 11.25 5.47
C PRO A 54 28.90 10.01 6.35
N ASN A 55 29.08 10.13 7.67
CA ASN A 55 29.02 9.01 8.61
C ASN A 55 27.67 8.95 9.37
N PHE A 56 26.57 9.29 8.73
CA PHE A 56 25.22 9.29 9.30
C PHE A 56 24.39 8.13 8.75
N PRO A 57 24.29 6.99 9.46
CA PRO A 57 23.65 5.78 8.95
C PRO A 57 22.18 5.99 8.59
N GLU A 58 21.42 6.82 9.33
CA GLU A 58 20.02 7.12 9.06
C GLU A 58 19.81 7.87 7.75
N ALA A 59 20.73 8.78 7.40
CA ALA A 59 20.68 9.49 6.13
C ALA A 59 20.89 8.53 4.94
N HIS A 60 21.88 7.63 5.05
CA HIS A 60 22.11 6.60 4.03
C HIS A 60 20.92 5.63 3.91
N TYR A 61 20.32 5.18 5.03
CA TYR A 61 19.13 4.35 5.00
C TYR A 61 17.95 5.06 4.32
N SER A 62 17.70 6.31 4.68
CA SER A 62 16.60 7.10 4.12
C SER A 62 16.82 7.41 2.63
N LEU A 63 18.05 7.74 2.23
CA LEU A 63 18.42 7.86 0.82
C LEU A 63 18.14 6.57 0.05
N GLY A 64 18.53 5.42 0.61
CA GLY A 64 18.24 4.10 0.03
C GLY A 64 16.74 3.86 -0.18
N THR A 65 15.91 4.33 0.76
CA THR A 65 14.44 4.21 0.67
C THR A 65 13.86 5.09 -0.44
N VAL A 66 14.34 6.33 -0.57
CA VAL A 66 13.93 7.24 -1.66
C VAL A 66 14.35 6.66 -3.01
N LEU A 67 15.60 6.22 -3.15
CA LEU A 67 16.11 5.59 -4.37
C LEU A 67 15.32 4.33 -4.76
N SER A 68 14.91 3.53 -3.76
CA SER A 68 14.03 2.37 -3.97
C SER A 68 12.68 2.77 -4.54
N SER A 69 12.07 3.84 -4.02
CA SER A 69 10.78 4.38 -4.51
C SER A 69 10.89 4.95 -5.92
N LEU A 70 12.05 5.51 -6.29
CA LEU A 70 12.38 5.96 -7.64
C LEU A 70 12.77 4.81 -8.59
N GLY A 71 12.93 3.57 -8.08
CA GLY A 71 13.29 2.40 -8.87
C GLY A 71 14.79 2.27 -9.15
N GLN A 72 15.63 3.08 -8.52
CA GLN A 72 17.09 3.06 -8.64
C GLN A 72 17.68 1.97 -7.73
N LYS A 73 17.55 0.72 -8.18
CA LYS A 73 17.82 -0.47 -7.36
C LYS A 73 19.26 -0.55 -6.87
N ASP A 74 20.23 -0.36 -7.76
CA ASP A 74 21.65 -0.55 -7.44
C ASP A 74 22.16 0.55 -6.49
N GLU A 75 21.71 1.79 -6.70
CA GLU A 75 22.03 2.92 -5.82
C GLU A 75 21.36 2.76 -4.45
N SER A 76 20.13 2.26 -4.43
CA SER A 76 19.42 1.93 -3.19
C SER A 76 20.16 0.87 -2.37
N MET A 77 20.63 -0.21 -3.04
CA MET A 77 21.42 -1.26 -2.38
C MET A 77 22.71 -0.70 -1.78
N LYS A 78 23.47 0.11 -2.54
CA LYS A 78 24.70 0.74 -2.06
C LYS A 78 24.45 1.62 -0.84
N SER A 79 23.35 2.36 -0.84
CA SER A 79 22.97 3.24 0.27
C SER A 79 22.65 2.45 1.54
N TYR A 80 21.89 1.33 1.43
CA TYR A 80 21.62 0.45 2.57
C TYR A 80 22.90 -0.27 3.05
N GLU A 81 23.76 -0.72 2.15
CA GLU A 81 25.04 -1.33 2.50
C GLU A 81 25.94 -0.33 3.25
N LYS A 82 25.97 0.94 2.84
CA LYS A 82 26.70 2.00 3.55
C LYS A 82 26.12 2.27 4.94
N ALA A 83 24.80 2.28 5.07
CA ALA A 83 24.16 2.38 6.39
C ALA A 83 24.58 1.24 7.33
N LEU A 84 24.68 0.00 6.80
CA LEU A 84 25.12 -1.18 7.56
C LEU A 84 26.62 -1.21 7.84
N GLU A 85 27.44 -0.65 6.97
CA GLU A 85 28.87 -0.45 7.23
C GLU A 85 29.10 0.49 8.41
N LEU A 86 28.31 1.57 8.49
CA LEU A 86 28.38 2.56 9.56
C LEU A 86 27.74 2.07 10.87
N ARG A 87 26.65 1.30 10.77
CA ARG A 87 25.94 0.73 11.92
C ARG A 87 25.47 -0.70 11.61
N SER A 88 26.27 -1.67 11.98
CA SER A 88 26.06 -3.09 11.64
C SER A 88 24.84 -3.76 12.31
N ASP A 89 24.27 -3.14 13.34
CA ASP A 89 23.07 -3.57 14.06
C ASP A 89 21.79 -2.84 13.61
N TYR A 90 21.85 -2.09 12.49
CA TYR A 90 20.70 -1.37 11.95
C TYR A 90 19.67 -2.29 11.30
N VAL A 91 18.73 -2.79 12.11
CA VAL A 91 17.78 -3.84 11.69
C VAL A 91 16.92 -3.41 10.51
N GLU A 92 16.46 -2.15 10.48
CA GLU A 92 15.66 -1.62 9.38
C GLU A 92 16.42 -1.65 8.04
N ALA A 93 17.72 -1.35 8.08
CA ALA A 93 18.57 -1.40 6.88
C ALA A 93 18.81 -2.85 6.42
N HIS A 94 18.99 -3.80 7.36
CA HIS A 94 19.04 -5.24 7.03
C HIS A 94 17.76 -5.70 6.35
N ASN A 95 16.60 -5.34 6.89
CA ASN A 95 15.31 -5.72 6.32
C ASN A 95 15.11 -5.09 4.93
N ALA A 96 15.35 -3.78 4.78
CA ALA A 96 15.18 -3.07 3.51
C ALA A 96 16.10 -3.65 2.42
N LEU A 97 17.38 -3.86 2.72
CA LEU A 97 18.34 -4.48 1.80
C LEU A 97 17.89 -5.89 1.39
N SER A 98 17.34 -6.67 2.33
CA SER A 98 16.90 -8.05 2.04
C SER A 98 15.78 -8.10 1.01
N THR A 99 14.95 -7.07 0.89
CA THR A 99 13.83 -7.04 -0.07
C THR A 99 14.29 -6.88 -1.52
N ILE A 100 15.48 -6.32 -1.76
CA ILE A 100 15.99 -5.97 -3.09
C ILE A 100 17.23 -6.77 -3.50
N LYS A 101 18.00 -7.28 -2.54
CA LYS A 101 19.21 -8.07 -2.74
C LYS A 101 18.86 -9.53 -3.06
N LYS A 102 19.65 -10.15 -3.94
CA LYS A 102 19.65 -11.60 -4.17
C LYS A 102 20.81 -12.23 -3.41
N TYR A 103 20.52 -13.09 -2.43
CA TYR A 103 21.52 -13.65 -1.54
C TYR A 103 22.24 -14.87 -2.13
N LYS A 104 23.54 -15.01 -1.74
CA LYS A 104 24.37 -16.18 -1.96
C LYS A 104 24.78 -16.79 -0.62
N LYS A 105 25.13 -18.08 -0.60
CA LYS A 105 25.37 -18.87 0.62
C LYS A 105 26.33 -18.24 1.64
N ASN A 106 27.36 -17.55 1.19
CA ASN A 106 28.40 -16.97 2.05
C ASN A 106 28.28 -15.45 2.23
N ASP A 107 27.10 -14.87 1.99
CA ASP A 107 26.91 -13.45 2.19
C ASP A 107 27.09 -13.09 3.68
N PRO A 108 28.00 -12.14 4.02
CA PRO A 108 28.30 -11.78 5.41
C PRO A 108 27.10 -11.24 6.17
N GLN A 109 26.16 -10.59 5.51
CA GLN A 109 24.94 -10.06 6.12
C GLN A 109 24.09 -11.16 6.77
N ILE A 110 24.11 -12.39 6.22
CA ILE A 110 23.39 -13.54 6.80
C ILE A 110 23.88 -13.84 8.22
N LYS A 111 25.19 -13.82 8.42
CA LYS A 111 25.80 -14.04 9.75
C LYS A 111 25.47 -12.91 10.71
N GLN A 112 25.51 -11.67 10.23
CA GLN A 112 25.14 -10.49 11.02
C GLN A 112 23.69 -10.59 11.52
N MET A 113 22.72 -10.80 10.65
CA MET A 113 21.29 -10.94 11.01
C MET A 113 21.05 -12.11 11.98
N LYS A 114 21.71 -13.28 11.77
CA LYS A 114 21.59 -14.42 12.69
C LYS A 114 22.16 -14.13 14.06
N ASN A 115 23.24 -13.36 14.15
CA ASN A 115 23.82 -12.95 15.43
C ASN A 115 22.94 -11.93 16.17
N LEU A 116 22.40 -10.95 15.43
CA LEU A 116 21.43 -9.99 16.00
C LEU A 116 20.22 -10.70 16.60
N LEU A 117 19.64 -11.66 15.84
CA LEU A 117 18.45 -12.40 16.29
C LEU A 117 18.67 -13.21 17.58
N LYS A 118 19.92 -13.52 17.95
CA LYS A 118 20.26 -14.23 19.19
C LYS A 118 20.35 -13.31 20.42
N GLN A 119 20.33 -12.00 20.25
CA GLN A 119 20.42 -11.06 21.36
C GLN A 119 19.15 -11.10 22.22
N THR A 120 19.32 -11.14 23.52
CA THR A 120 18.21 -11.28 24.48
C THR A 120 17.39 -10.00 24.65
N ASN A 121 18.01 -8.84 24.43
CA ASN A 121 17.41 -7.51 24.59
C ASN A 121 16.86 -6.92 23.28
N LEU A 122 16.75 -7.73 22.21
CA LEU A 122 16.24 -7.26 20.93
C LEU A 122 14.74 -6.92 21.04
N MET A 123 14.35 -5.75 20.51
CA MET A 123 12.94 -5.33 20.49
C MET A 123 12.09 -6.29 19.64
N LEU A 124 10.80 -6.43 19.99
CA LEU A 124 9.88 -7.31 19.26
C LEU A 124 9.76 -6.94 17.77
N SER A 125 9.73 -5.63 17.44
CA SER A 125 9.75 -5.13 16.06
C SER A 125 10.96 -5.60 15.26
N ASP A 126 12.12 -5.66 15.92
CA ASP A 126 13.38 -6.04 15.29
C ASP A 126 13.46 -7.56 15.09
N LYS A 127 12.97 -8.33 16.08
CA LYS A 127 12.82 -9.79 15.91
C LYS A 127 11.93 -10.13 14.71
N ILE A 128 10.80 -9.44 14.57
CA ILE A 128 9.91 -9.61 13.42
C ILE A 128 10.65 -9.30 12.12
N SER A 129 11.27 -8.13 12.03
CA SER A 129 11.97 -7.65 10.82
C SER A 129 13.10 -8.60 10.39
N LEU A 130 13.91 -9.08 11.35
CA LEU A 130 15.00 -10.03 11.09
C LEU A 130 14.48 -11.40 10.66
N ASN A 131 13.37 -11.88 11.22
CA ASN A 131 12.77 -13.15 10.78
C ASN A 131 12.30 -13.06 9.32
N PHE A 132 11.61 -12.00 8.90
CA PHE A 132 11.22 -11.80 7.51
C PHE A 132 12.45 -11.67 6.58
N ALA A 133 13.49 -10.95 7.00
CA ALA A 133 14.73 -10.83 6.24
C ALA A 133 15.43 -12.21 6.08
N LEU A 134 15.53 -13.00 7.14
CA LEU A 134 16.12 -14.34 7.10
C LEU A 134 15.24 -15.35 6.33
N ALA A 135 13.92 -15.19 6.35
CA ALA A 135 13.03 -15.94 5.47
C ALA A 135 13.35 -15.65 4.00
N LYS A 136 13.48 -14.36 3.61
CA LYS A 136 13.88 -14.00 2.23
C LYS A 136 15.24 -14.58 1.83
N VAL A 137 16.22 -14.52 2.73
CA VAL A 137 17.52 -15.16 2.52
C VAL A 137 17.35 -16.66 2.26
N SER A 138 16.55 -17.35 3.08
CA SER A 138 16.33 -18.80 2.97
C SER A 138 15.58 -19.17 1.69
N GLU A 139 14.65 -18.32 1.23
CA GLU A 139 13.98 -18.46 -0.07
C GLU A 139 14.98 -18.36 -1.22
N ASP A 140 15.89 -17.37 -1.18
CA ASP A 140 16.93 -17.18 -2.22
C ASP A 140 17.95 -18.34 -2.28
N LEU A 141 18.19 -18.98 -1.14
CA LEU A 141 19.07 -20.14 -1.02
C LEU A 141 18.35 -21.48 -1.24
N GLU A 142 17.06 -21.45 -1.59
CA GLU A 142 16.20 -22.62 -1.80
C GLU A 142 16.13 -23.56 -0.58
N ASN A 143 16.39 -23.02 0.62
CA ASN A 143 16.26 -23.76 1.88
C ASN A 143 14.84 -23.62 2.43
N HIS A 144 13.92 -24.45 1.94
CA HIS A 144 12.50 -24.39 2.30
C HIS A 144 12.25 -24.59 3.79
N LYS A 145 13.05 -25.43 4.48
CA LYS A 145 12.90 -25.68 5.93
C LYS A 145 13.16 -24.40 6.74
N ASP A 146 14.28 -23.75 6.50
CA ASP A 146 14.61 -22.49 7.19
C ASP A 146 13.70 -21.35 6.74
N PHE A 147 13.28 -21.33 5.48
CA PHE A 147 12.33 -20.37 4.95
C PHE A 147 11.03 -20.37 5.76
N PHE A 148 10.37 -21.50 5.89
CA PHE A 148 9.10 -21.60 6.65
C PHE A 148 9.33 -21.42 8.15
N LYS A 149 10.46 -21.84 8.70
CA LYS A 149 10.81 -21.59 10.09
C LYS A 149 10.81 -20.08 10.40
N PHE A 150 11.59 -19.31 9.64
CA PHE A 150 11.69 -17.87 9.87
C PHE A 150 10.41 -17.12 9.50
N LEU A 151 9.76 -17.51 8.40
CA LEU A 151 8.51 -16.88 7.96
C LEU A 151 7.39 -17.07 8.97
N ASN A 152 7.20 -18.28 9.50
CA ASN A 152 6.15 -18.57 10.48
C ASN A 152 6.44 -17.87 11.81
N GLU A 153 7.70 -17.84 12.25
CA GLU A 153 8.10 -17.13 13.47
C GLU A 153 7.86 -15.62 13.32
N GLY A 154 8.27 -15.02 12.20
CA GLY A 154 8.02 -13.61 11.93
C GLY A 154 6.53 -13.26 11.94
N ASN A 155 5.69 -14.08 11.33
CA ASN A 155 4.24 -13.91 11.32
C ASN A 155 3.62 -14.11 12.71
N HIS A 156 4.05 -15.14 13.46
CA HIS A 156 3.58 -15.38 14.83
C HIS A 156 3.82 -14.17 15.73
N LEU A 157 5.07 -13.69 15.78
CA LEU A 157 5.45 -12.51 16.56
C LEU A 157 4.70 -11.24 16.09
N ASN A 158 4.45 -11.10 14.80
CA ASN A 158 3.69 -9.98 14.27
C ASN A 158 2.21 -10.03 14.70
N LYS A 159 1.59 -11.22 14.70
CA LYS A 159 0.23 -11.39 15.20
C LYS A 159 0.12 -11.02 16.67
N GLU A 160 1.06 -11.48 17.51
CA GLU A 160 1.12 -11.10 18.93
C GLU A 160 1.26 -9.58 19.11
N LYS A 161 2.19 -8.96 18.38
CA LYS A 161 2.40 -7.50 18.43
C LYS A 161 1.15 -6.71 18.08
N LEU A 162 0.40 -7.15 17.06
CA LEU A 162 -0.78 -6.44 16.56
C LEU A 162 -2.03 -6.68 17.42
N ASN A 163 -2.04 -7.74 18.25
CA ASN A 163 -3.23 -8.19 18.99
C ASN A 163 -4.49 -8.23 18.09
N TYR A 164 -4.31 -8.80 16.90
CA TYR A 164 -5.33 -8.78 15.85
C TYR A 164 -6.38 -9.88 16.05
N SER A 165 -7.67 -9.54 15.89
CA SER A 165 -8.77 -10.48 15.73
C SER A 165 -9.53 -10.20 14.43
N ILE A 166 -9.80 -11.23 13.66
CA ILE A 166 -10.60 -11.19 12.43
C ILE A 166 -12.06 -10.78 12.71
N ASP A 167 -12.58 -11.06 13.91
CA ASP A 167 -13.97 -10.77 14.27
C ASP A 167 -14.29 -9.28 14.12
N SER A 168 -13.33 -8.42 14.44
CA SER A 168 -13.48 -6.98 14.30
C SER A 168 -13.64 -6.52 12.85
N ASP A 169 -12.92 -7.16 11.91
CA ASP A 169 -13.09 -6.86 10.49
C ASP A 169 -14.42 -7.41 9.96
N LEU A 170 -14.80 -8.62 10.37
CA LEU A 170 -16.10 -9.24 10.01
C LEU A 170 -17.28 -8.40 10.49
N GLU A 171 -17.23 -7.92 11.74
CA GLU A 171 -18.26 -7.03 12.30
C GLU A 171 -18.34 -5.71 11.52
N GLY A 172 -17.21 -5.04 11.29
CA GLY A 172 -17.16 -3.80 10.54
C GLY A 172 -17.70 -3.93 9.12
N ILE A 173 -17.37 -5.00 8.43
CA ILE A 173 -17.92 -5.31 7.08
C ILE A 173 -19.42 -5.60 7.13
N SER A 174 -19.89 -6.32 8.16
CA SER A 174 -21.32 -6.56 8.36
C SER A 174 -22.08 -5.24 8.54
N ASN A 175 -21.53 -4.31 9.33
CA ASN A 175 -22.11 -3.00 9.54
C ASN A 175 -22.16 -2.18 8.23
N ILE A 176 -21.09 -2.20 7.42
CA ILE A 176 -21.08 -1.57 6.10
C ILE A 176 -22.18 -2.14 5.19
N ARG A 177 -22.29 -3.46 5.11
CA ARG A 177 -23.35 -4.10 4.30
C ARG A 177 -24.75 -3.66 4.76
N ASN A 178 -25.01 -3.57 6.06
CA ASN A 178 -26.28 -3.17 6.61
C ASN A 178 -26.67 -1.71 6.23
N ILE A 179 -25.69 -0.82 6.09
CA ILE A 179 -25.91 0.55 5.58
C ILE A 179 -26.54 0.50 4.19
N PHE A 180 -25.96 -0.30 3.28
CA PHE A 180 -26.35 -0.33 1.87
C PHE A 180 -27.48 -1.31 1.53
N ILE A 181 -27.76 -2.31 2.36
CA ILE A 181 -28.97 -3.17 2.22
C ILE A 181 -30.24 -2.35 2.46
N ASN A 182 -30.22 -1.44 3.41
CA ASN A 182 -31.41 -0.67 3.85
C ASN A 182 -31.63 0.59 3.00
N SER A 183 -30.65 1.03 2.22
CA SER A 183 -30.78 2.12 1.28
C SER A 183 -31.56 1.67 0.04
N LYS A 184 -32.88 1.90 0.03
CA LYS A 184 -33.79 1.55 -1.08
C LYS A 184 -33.36 2.25 -2.37
N GLY A 185 -32.56 1.60 -3.20
CA GLY A 185 -32.28 2.06 -4.57
C GLY A 185 -31.04 2.92 -4.79
N GLY A 186 -30.07 2.83 -3.92
CA GLY A 186 -28.79 3.53 -4.00
C GLY A 186 -28.73 4.69 -3.00
N ALA A 187 -27.57 4.83 -2.39
CA ALA A 187 -27.31 5.97 -1.50
C ALA A 187 -27.47 7.30 -2.27
N PRO A 188 -27.90 8.38 -1.59
CA PRO A 188 -28.04 9.69 -2.24
C PRO A 188 -26.71 10.12 -2.84
N LYS A 189 -26.70 10.37 -4.15
CA LYS A 189 -25.50 10.80 -4.86
C LYS A 189 -25.15 12.24 -4.50
N SER A 190 -23.89 12.51 -4.19
CA SER A 190 -23.40 13.86 -4.02
C SER A 190 -23.37 14.61 -5.36
N ASN A 191 -23.49 15.94 -5.35
CA ASN A 191 -23.28 16.74 -6.53
C ASN A 191 -21.78 17.07 -6.65
N LEU A 192 -21.09 16.50 -7.62
CA LEU A 192 -19.72 16.90 -7.95
C LEU A 192 -19.67 18.39 -8.34
N LYS A 193 -18.73 19.13 -7.75
CA LYS A 193 -18.42 20.48 -8.19
C LYS A 193 -17.77 20.43 -9.58
N LYS A 194 -18.28 21.19 -10.55
CA LYS A 194 -17.65 21.35 -11.85
C LYS A 194 -16.17 21.74 -11.67
N GLY A 195 -15.26 21.08 -12.41
CA GLY A 195 -13.83 21.40 -12.42
C GLY A 195 -12.98 20.61 -11.43
N MET A 196 -13.57 19.62 -10.74
CA MET A 196 -12.76 18.67 -9.94
C MET A 196 -12.32 17.47 -10.82
N PRO A 197 -11.08 16.99 -10.67
CA PRO A 197 -10.60 15.84 -11.44
C PRO A 197 -11.37 14.57 -11.07
N ARG A 198 -11.68 13.74 -12.06
CA ARG A 198 -12.44 12.50 -11.89
C ARG A 198 -11.55 11.37 -11.32
N PRO A 199 -11.96 10.70 -10.24
CA PRO A 199 -11.19 9.60 -9.68
C PRO A 199 -11.44 8.27 -10.41
N ILE A 200 -10.36 7.48 -10.56
CA ILE A 200 -10.39 6.05 -10.86
C ILE A 200 -9.87 5.32 -9.61
N PHE A 201 -10.77 4.65 -8.89
CA PHE A 201 -10.40 3.84 -7.74
C PHE A 201 -9.98 2.44 -8.16
N ILE A 202 -8.75 2.05 -7.82
CA ILE A 202 -8.21 0.72 -8.10
C ILE A 202 -8.17 -0.07 -6.80
N VAL A 203 -9.01 -1.11 -6.75
CA VAL A 203 -9.27 -1.88 -5.53
C VAL A 203 -9.03 -3.38 -5.72
N GLY A 204 -8.94 -4.12 -4.63
CA GLY A 204 -8.75 -5.57 -4.61
C GLY A 204 -7.97 -6.02 -3.38
N MET A 205 -7.61 -7.28 -3.31
CA MET A 205 -6.71 -7.72 -2.24
C MET A 205 -5.32 -7.11 -2.41
N PRO A 206 -4.59 -6.79 -1.33
CA PRO A 206 -3.17 -6.50 -1.44
C PRO A 206 -2.44 -7.62 -2.19
N ARG A 207 -1.40 -7.29 -2.95
CA ARG A 207 -0.61 -8.26 -3.73
C ARG A 207 -1.35 -8.94 -4.89
N SER A 208 -2.55 -8.51 -5.23
CA SER A 208 -3.28 -9.00 -6.43
C SER A 208 -2.75 -8.42 -7.75
N GLY A 209 -1.93 -7.35 -7.71
CA GLY A 209 -1.42 -6.66 -8.90
C GLY A 209 -2.03 -5.27 -9.14
N THR A 210 -2.69 -4.68 -8.15
CA THR A 210 -3.28 -3.33 -8.22
C THR A 210 -2.28 -2.25 -8.62
N SER A 211 -1.01 -2.36 -8.17
CA SER A 211 0.06 -1.45 -8.60
C SER A 211 0.41 -1.57 -10.09
N LEU A 212 0.29 -2.77 -10.67
CA LEU A 212 0.48 -2.98 -12.11
C LEU A 212 -0.62 -2.27 -12.91
N VAL A 213 -1.88 -2.45 -12.52
CA VAL A 213 -3.03 -1.78 -13.17
C VAL A 213 -2.92 -0.27 -13.05
N GLU A 214 -2.55 0.24 -11.87
CA GLU A 214 -2.31 1.67 -11.68
C GLU A 214 -1.19 2.18 -12.60
N GLN A 215 -0.08 1.44 -12.70
CA GLN A 215 1.05 1.83 -13.56
C GLN A 215 0.66 1.87 -15.03
N ILE A 216 -0.20 0.94 -15.49
CA ILE A 216 -0.75 0.94 -16.84
C ILE A 216 -1.62 2.19 -17.06
N ILE A 217 -2.61 2.44 -16.19
CA ILE A 217 -3.55 3.56 -16.36
C ILE A 217 -2.82 4.90 -16.25
N SER A 218 -1.93 5.05 -15.25
CA SER A 218 -1.18 6.29 -15.04
C SER A 218 -0.04 6.53 -16.08
N SER A 219 0.15 5.61 -17.02
CA SER A 219 0.99 5.85 -18.20
C SER A 219 0.26 6.61 -19.30
N HIS A 220 -1.07 6.75 -19.20
CA HIS A 220 -1.87 7.58 -20.09
C HIS A 220 -1.64 9.07 -19.83
N THR A 221 -1.56 9.90 -20.88
CA THR A 221 -1.28 11.35 -20.74
C THR A 221 -2.29 12.13 -19.94
N GLU A 222 -3.55 11.71 -19.94
CA GLU A 222 -4.64 12.41 -19.27
C GLU A 222 -4.82 12.00 -17.82
N VAL A 223 -3.94 11.11 -17.29
CA VAL A 223 -4.14 10.50 -15.96
C VAL A 223 -2.97 10.77 -15.02
N TYR A 224 -3.26 11.40 -13.89
CA TYR A 224 -2.34 11.52 -12.78
C TYR A 224 -2.38 10.28 -11.89
N GLY A 225 -1.24 9.64 -11.65
CA GLY A 225 -1.11 8.49 -10.76
C GLY A 225 -0.86 8.90 -9.32
N ALA A 226 -1.90 8.98 -8.49
CA ALA A 226 -1.78 9.49 -7.11
C ALA A 226 -1.29 8.44 -6.08
N GLY A 227 -1.24 7.16 -6.45
CA GLY A 227 -0.76 6.10 -5.54
C GLY A 227 -1.79 5.67 -4.49
N GLU A 228 -1.31 5.29 -3.30
CA GLU A 228 -2.15 4.86 -2.18
C GLU A 228 -2.56 6.07 -1.34
N LEU A 229 -3.83 6.49 -1.47
CA LEU A 229 -4.40 7.59 -0.70
C LEU A 229 -5.27 7.05 0.45
N ASP A 230 -5.02 7.52 1.67
CA ASP A 230 -5.87 7.22 2.83
C ASP A 230 -7.01 8.25 3.02
N PHE A 231 -7.19 9.14 2.04
CA PHE A 231 -8.11 10.28 2.12
C PHE A 231 -9.57 9.85 2.26
N LEU A 232 -9.96 8.74 1.59
CA LEU A 232 -11.32 8.24 1.71
C LEU A 232 -11.64 7.78 3.13
N SER A 233 -10.79 6.95 3.71
CA SER A 233 -10.97 6.42 5.08
C SER A 233 -10.95 7.54 6.12
N ARG A 234 -10.06 8.52 5.98
CA ARG A 234 -10.02 9.72 6.84
C ARG A 234 -11.28 10.59 6.69
N SER A 235 -11.76 10.76 5.47
CA SER A 235 -12.97 11.55 5.21
C SER A 235 -14.22 10.89 5.82
N ILE A 236 -14.34 9.56 5.72
CA ILE A 236 -15.41 8.78 6.35
C ILE A 236 -15.34 8.93 7.88
N LEU A 237 -14.18 8.74 8.47
CA LEU A 237 -13.98 8.84 9.93
C LEU A 237 -14.34 10.23 10.47
N LYS A 238 -13.91 11.28 9.79
CA LYS A 238 -14.18 12.66 10.18
C LYS A 238 -15.67 12.96 10.26
N GLU A 239 -16.49 12.33 9.41
CA GLU A 239 -17.93 12.53 9.41
C GLU A 239 -18.68 11.61 10.39
N ILE A 240 -18.09 10.46 10.74
CA ILE A 240 -18.64 9.54 11.75
C ILE A 240 -18.44 10.09 13.16
N HIS A 241 -17.25 10.65 13.42
CA HIS A 241 -16.89 11.20 14.72
C HIS A 241 -17.25 12.70 14.81
N THR A 242 -17.95 13.08 15.88
CA THR A 242 -18.31 14.47 16.16
C THR A 242 -17.22 15.23 16.92
N GLU A 243 -16.21 14.55 17.42
CA GLU A 243 -15.08 15.11 18.14
C GLU A 243 -13.93 15.48 17.19
N VAL A 244 -13.20 16.54 17.52
CA VAL A 244 -12.03 16.98 16.76
C VAL A 244 -10.85 16.14 17.19
N TYR A 245 -10.43 15.22 16.33
CA TYR A 245 -9.20 14.42 16.53
C TYR A 245 -7.98 15.15 15.98
N GLY A 246 -6.88 15.04 16.72
CA GLY A 246 -5.56 15.47 16.22
C GLY A 246 -5.11 14.62 15.01
N ALA A 247 -4.23 15.17 14.17
CA ALA A 247 -3.77 14.49 12.95
C ALA A 247 -3.19 13.07 13.20
N GLY A 248 -2.50 12.87 14.32
CA GLY A 248 -1.97 11.56 14.73
C GLY A 248 -3.06 10.54 15.11
N GLU A 249 -4.14 10.98 15.73
CA GLU A 249 -5.27 10.14 16.08
C GLU A 249 -6.06 9.71 14.84
N LEU A 250 -6.28 10.62 13.88
CA LEU A 250 -6.90 10.30 12.60
C LEU A 250 -6.08 9.29 11.78
N ASP A 251 -4.74 9.36 11.84
CA ASP A 251 -3.87 8.39 11.17
C ASP A 251 -3.98 6.98 11.79
N PHE A 252 -4.11 6.90 13.11
CA PHE A 252 -4.36 5.63 13.82
C PHE A 252 -5.76 5.09 13.49
N LEU A 253 -6.79 5.92 13.53
CA LEU A 253 -8.18 5.53 13.28
C LEU A 253 -8.41 5.15 11.82
N SER A 254 -7.75 5.81 10.85
CA SER A 254 -7.90 5.47 9.42
C SER A 254 -7.45 4.05 9.10
N LYS A 255 -6.49 3.51 9.85
CA LYS A 255 -6.04 2.12 9.75
C LYS A 255 -7.04 1.12 10.34
N ASN A 256 -7.96 1.58 11.19
CA ASN A 256 -8.95 0.79 11.90
C ASN A 256 -10.40 1.28 11.65
N VAL A 257 -10.65 1.97 10.53
CA VAL A 257 -11.94 2.59 10.22
C VAL A 257 -13.13 1.65 10.34
N LEU A 258 -12.95 0.35 10.08
CA LEU A 258 -14.03 -0.65 10.22
C LEU A 258 -14.57 -0.75 11.64
N LYS A 259 -13.71 -0.59 12.66
CA LYS A 259 -14.09 -0.63 14.08
C LYS A 259 -14.97 0.54 14.50
N GLU A 260 -14.89 1.65 13.75
CA GLU A 260 -15.60 2.89 14.06
C GLU A 260 -16.97 2.98 13.38
N ILE A 261 -17.25 2.11 12.39
CA ILE A 261 -18.56 2.02 11.74
C ILE A 261 -19.48 1.17 12.63
N LYS A 262 -20.18 1.83 13.57
CA LYS A 262 -21.10 1.18 14.52
C LYS A 262 -22.56 1.42 14.13
N PRO A 263 -23.50 0.56 14.57
CA PRO A 263 -24.94 0.70 14.27
C PRO A 263 -25.52 2.08 14.64
N ASP A 264 -25.05 2.67 15.73
CA ASP A 264 -25.54 3.99 16.21
C ASP A 264 -25.18 5.15 15.26
N ASN A 265 -24.12 4.98 14.45
CA ASN A 265 -23.67 5.96 13.47
C ASN A 265 -24.39 5.81 12.12
N ILE A 266 -25.05 4.68 11.86
CA ILE A 266 -25.65 4.33 10.55
C ILE A 266 -26.72 5.37 10.12
N LYS A 267 -27.52 5.90 11.04
CA LYS A 267 -28.56 6.89 10.72
C LYS A 267 -28.01 8.21 10.17
N LYS A 268 -26.76 8.57 10.51
CA LYS A 268 -26.08 9.77 9.99
C LYS A 268 -25.53 9.53 8.58
N ILE A 269 -25.20 8.29 8.24
CA ILE A 269 -24.50 7.87 7.03
C ILE A 269 -25.42 7.87 5.79
N ASP A 270 -26.76 7.82 5.96
CA ASP A 270 -27.71 7.71 4.84
C ASP A 270 -28.17 9.11 4.33
N SER A 271 -27.44 10.18 4.59
CA SER A 271 -27.81 11.52 4.14
C SER A 271 -26.94 12.00 2.98
N LYS A 272 -27.55 12.74 2.04
CA LYS A 272 -26.82 13.42 0.96
C LYS A 272 -25.71 14.33 1.50
N GLU A 273 -25.98 15.02 2.60
CA GLU A 273 -25.04 15.92 3.28
C GLU A 273 -23.80 15.18 3.77
N PHE A 274 -23.95 13.96 4.29
CA PHE A 274 -22.83 13.12 4.73
C PHE A 274 -21.87 12.83 3.55
N PHE A 275 -22.41 12.40 2.40
CA PHE A 275 -21.58 12.10 1.22
C PHE A 275 -20.95 13.35 0.61
N GLU A 276 -21.65 14.50 0.61
CA GLU A 276 -21.09 15.79 0.17
C GLU A 276 -19.91 16.23 1.06
N LYS A 277 -19.99 16.00 2.37
CA LYS A 277 -18.87 16.27 3.29
C LYS A 277 -17.68 15.35 3.03
N ILE A 278 -17.91 14.05 2.80
CA ILE A 278 -16.84 13.11 2.39
C ILE A 278 -16.15 13.62 1.14
N THR A 279 -16.90 13.98 0.10
CA THR A 279 -16.37 14.52 -1.15
C THR A 279 -15.52 15.77 -0.93
N ASN A 280 -16.04 16.73 -0.14
CA ASN A 280 -15.33 17.96 0.15
C ASN A 280 -14.03 17.74 0.94
N ASN A 281 -14.05 16.86 1.95
CA ASN A 281 -12.86 16.53 2.74
C ASN A 281 -11.80 15.81 1.91
N TYR A 282 -12.23 14.89 1.05
CA TYR A 282 -11.35 14.16 0.14
C TYR A 282 -10.63 15.11 -0.82
N TYR A 283 -11.37 15.96 -1.56
CA TYR A 283 -10.75 16.90 -2.49
C TYR A 283 -9.93 18.00 -1.79
N ARG A 284 -10.28 18.37 -0.56
CA ARG A 284 -9.41 19.25 0.25
C ARG A 284 -8.07 18.59 0.54
N SER A 285 -8.05 17.30 0.85
CA SER A 285 -6.78 16.56 1.03
C SER A 285 -6.03 16.41 -0.30
N LEU A 286 -6.74 16.22 -1.40
CA LEU A 286 -6.17 16.09 -2.74
C LEU A 286 -5.53 17.40 -3.24
N SER A 287 -5.97 18.55 -2.76
CA SER A 287 -5.42 19.86 -3.19
C SER A 287 -3.94 20.07 -2.88
N SER A 288 -3.35 19.23 -2.03
CA SER A 288 -1.90 19.20 -1.79
C SER A 288 -1.09 18.60 -2.95
N PHE A 289 -1.76 17.87 -3.84
CA PHE A 289 -1.16 17.32 -5.05
C PHE A 289 -1.41 18.33 -6.18
N ASN A 290 -0.38 18.76 -6.86
CA ASN A 290 -0.49 19.65 -8.01
C ASN A 290 -0.98 18.85 -9.23
N ILE A 291 -2.23 18.38 -9.20
CA ILE A 291 -2.85 17.62 -10.29
C ILE A 291 -3.33 18.61 -11.35
N SER A 292 -2.75 18.49 -12.54
CA SER A 292 -3.14 19.27 -13.75
C SER A 292 -4.09 18.50 -14.67
N GLU A 293 -4.14 17.20 -14.50
CA GLU A 293 -4.94 16.28 -15.30
C GLU A 293 -6.40 16.25 -14.83
N ASP A 294 -7.32 16.03 -15.76
CA ASP A 294 -8.76 15.91 -15.48
C ASP A 294 -9.14 14.57 -14.80
N ILE A 295 -8.20 13.61 -14.80
CA ILE A 295 -8.41 12.26 -14.27
C ILE A 295 -7.22 11.89 -13.37
N PHE A 296 -7.50 11.22 -12.24
CA PHE A 296 -6.45 10.67 -11.39
C PHE A 296 -6.80 9.27 -10.89
N THR A 297 -5.78 8.50 -10.51
CA THR A 297 -5.96 7.20 -9.85
C THR A 297 -5.82 7.34 -8.34
N ASP A 298 -6.72 6.67 -7.58
CA ASP A 298 -6.53 6.33 -6.18
C ASP A 298 -6.42 4.81 -6.08
N LYS A 299 -5.20 4.32 -5.89
CA LYS A 299 -4.95 2.89 -5.80
C LYS A 299 -4.71 2.49 -4.34
N MET A 300 -5.77 2.43 -3.57
CA MET A 300 -5.78 1.86 -2.24
C MET A 300 -6.51 0.51 -2.28
N PRO A 301 -5.79 -0.63 -2.29
CA PRO A 301 -6.41 -1.95 -2.46
C PRO A 301 -7.59 -2.18 -1.52
N LEU A 302 -7.44 -1.83 -0.25
CA LEU A 302 -8.47 -2.04 0.78
C LEU A 302 -9.71 -1.14 0.64
N ASN A 303 -9.73 -0.19 -0.30
CA ASN A 303 -10.94 0.60 -0.60
C ASN A 303 -12.07 -0.26 -1.18
N PHE A 304 -11.84 -1.54 -1.51
CA PHE A 304 -12.94 -2.47 -1.82
C PHE A 304 -13.97 -2.53 -0.69
N ARG A 305 -13.58 -2.26 0.55
CA ARG A 305 -14.47 -2.21 1.72
C ARG A 305 -15.48 -1.06 1.64
N PHE A 306 -15.17 0.00 0.91
CA PHE A 306 -15.89 1.27 0.87
C PHE A 306 -16.50 1.60 -0.49
N ILE A 307 -16.70 0.62 -1.38
CA ILE A 307 -17.25 0.84 -2.74
C ILE A 307 -18.60 1.57 -2.68
N GLY A 308 -19.48 1.22 -1.74
CA GLY A 308 -20.74 1.93 -1.58
C GLY A 308 -20.57 3.42 -1.23
N PHE A 309 -19.60 3.74 -0.37
CA PHE A 309 -19.26 5.13 -0.04
C PHE A 309 -18.67 5.86 -1.24
N ILE A 310 -17.79 5.19 -2.00
CA ILE A 310 -17.19 5.77 -3.22
C ILE A 310 -18.28 6.15 -4.22
N LEU A 311 -19.17 5.20 -4.57
CA LEU A 311 -20.20 5.42 -5.57
C LEU A 311 -21.26 6.44 -5.14
N SER A 312 -21.43 6.62 -3.83
CA SER A 312 -22.34 7.63 -3.28
C SER A 312 -21.72 9.02 -3.21
N ALA A 313 -20.42 9.11 -2.85
CA ALA A 313 -19.70 10.37 -2.74
C ALA A 313 -19.16 10.88 -4.08
N PHE A 314 -18.81 9.97 -5.00
CA PHE A 314 -18.19 10.28 -6.30
C PHE A 314 -18.97 9.60 -7.45
N PRO A 315 -20.13 10.13 -7.88
CA PRO A 315 -20.99 9.47 -8.88
C PRO A 315 -20.31 9.21 -10.23
N GLU A 316 -19.31 10.01 -10.58
CA GLU A 316 -18.53 9.90 -11.83
C GLU A 316 -17.29 9.00 -11.70
N ALA A 317 -17.04 8.47 -10.49
CA ALA A 317 -15.88 7.61 -10.27
C ALA A 317 -15.97 6.32 -11.07
N LYS A 318 -14.82 5.85 -11.55
CA LYS A 318 -14.68 4.49 -12.09
C LYS A 318 -14.06 3.60 -11.03
N ILE A 319 -14.56 2.38 -10.89
CA ILE A 319 -14.01 1.38 -9.97
C ILE A 319 -13.45 0.23 -10.77
N VAL A 320 -12.14 0.05 -10.67
CA VAL A 320 -11.41 -1.07 -11.25
C VAL A 320 -11.05 -2.05 -10.14
N HIS A 321 -11.65 -3.22 -10.18
CA HIS A 321 -11.42 -4.28 -9.20
C HIS A 321 -10.52 -5.35 -9.80
N LEU A 322 -9.35 -5.56 -9.19
CA LEU A 322 -8.37 -6.52 -9.65
C LEU A 322 -8.54 -7.86 -8.94
N LYS A 323 -8.75 -8.90 -9.75
CA LYS A 323 -8.86 -10.31 -9.33
C LYS A 323 -7.59 -11.05 -9.70
N ARG A 324 -7.17 -11.96 -8.83
CA ARG A 324 -6.04 -12.86 -9.05
C ARG A 324 -6.31 -14.19 -8.37
N ASP A 325 -5.64 -15.26 -8.81
CA ASP A 325 -5.70 -16.58 -8.15
C ASP A 325 -5.68 -16.44 -6.62
N PRO A 326 -6.66 -17.05 -5.92
CA PRO A 326 -6.81 -16.92 -4.46
C PRO A 326 -5.55 -17.33 -3.69
N ILE A 327 -5.00 -18.51 -4.04
CA ILE A 327 -3.84 -19.07 -3.33
C ILE A 327 -2.61 -18.21 -3.59
N ALA A 328 -2.37 -17.80 -4.85
CA ALA A 328 -1.26 -16.91 -5.21
C ALA A 328 -1.33 -15.58 -4.45
N THR A 329 -2.53 -15.01 -4.35
CA THR A 329 -2.76 -13.75 -3.64
C THR A 329 -2.48 -13.90 -2.14
N CYS A 330 -3.12 -14.86 -1.49
CA CYS A 330 -2.97 -15.10 -0.05
C CYS A 330 -1.54 -15.52 0.31
N TRP A 331 -0.90 -16.36 -0.50
CA TRP A 331 0.49 -16.72 -0.32
C TRP A 331 1.43 -15.49 -0.44
N SER A 332 1.19 -14.63 -1.41
CA SER A 332 1.97 -13.40 -1.57
C SER A 332 1.76 -12.43 -0.41
N ILE A 333 0.56 -12.38 0.18
CA ILE A 333 0.26 -11.61 1.38
C ILE A 333 1.01 -12.19 2.59
N TYR A 334 0.91 -13.51 2.85
CA TYR A 334 1.53 -14.18 3.98
C TYR A 334 3.06 -14.03 4.01
N LYS A 335 3.69 -14.03 2.84
CA LYS A 335 5.15 -13.82 2.71
C LYS A 335 5.59 -12.39 2.98
N HIS A 336 4.68 -11.44 3.03
CA HIS A 336 5.03 -10.04 3.10
C HIS A 336 4.88 -9.47 4.51
N TYR A 337 5.92 -8.76 4.98
CA TYR A 337 5.86 -8.03 6.25
C TYR A 337 5.16 -6.68 6.06
N PHE A 338 3.90 -6.59 6.48
CA PHE A 338 3.16 -5.34 6.54
C PHE A 338 3.47 -4.63 7.86
N LYS A 339 4.17 -3.51 7.78
CA LYS A 339 4.52 -2.70 8.96
C LYS A 339 3.34 -1.96 9.58
N SER A 340 2.24 -1.77 8.81
CA SER A 340 1.04 -1.08 9.26
C SER A 340 0.02 -2.03 9.90
N ASN A 341 -0.76 -1.52 10.85
CA ASN A 341 -1.76 -2.30 11.59
C ASN A 341 -2.98 -2.71 10.74
N GLY A 342 -3.17 -2.16 9.55
CA GLY A 342 -4.35 -2.41 8.70
C GLY A 342 -4.41 -3.77 8.02
N ASN A 343 -3.35 -4.59 8.13
CA ASN A 343 -3.25 -5.90 7.48
C ASN A 343 -2.95 -7.03 8.49
N GLY A 344 -3.51 -6.96 9.70
CA GLY A 344 -3.28 -7.95 10.76
C GLY A 344 -3.65 -9.37 10.37
N TYR A 345 -4.67 -9.54 9.50
CA TYR A 345 -5.09 -10.82 8.94
C TYR A 345 -3.99 -11.56 8.17
N ALA A 346 -2.95 -10.85 7.72
CA ALA A 346 -1.86 -11.45 6.93
C ALA A 346 -0.99 -12.43 7.72
N SER A 347 -1.05 -12.39 9.06
CA SER A 347 -0.07 -13.05 9.93
C SER A 347 -0.36 -14.52 10.26
N ASN A 348 -1.50 -15.07 9.83
CA ASN A 348 -1.75 -16.52 9.87
C ASN A 348 -2.75 -16.95 8.78
N PHE A 349 -2.76 -18.23 8.45
CA PHE A 349 -3.60 -18.75 7.39
C PHE A 349 -5.10 -18.75 7.73
N ASP A 350 -5.47 -18.88 9.00
CA ASP A 350 -6.88 -18.91 9.42
C ASP A 350 -7.53 -17.53 9.24
N ASP A 351 -6.89 -16.49 9.78
CA ASP A 351 -7.36 -15.11 9.63
C ASP A 351 -7.33 -14.68 8.16
N LEU A 352 -6.25 -15.04 7.44
CA LEU A 352 -6.09 -14.68 6.03
C LEU A 352 -7.16 -15.34 5.14
N SER A 353 -7.46 -16.63 5.39
CA SER A 353 -8.52 -17.35 4.67
C SER A 353 -9.88 -16.74 4.95
N SER A 354 -10.18 -16.46 6.23
CA SER A 354 -11.44 -15.84 6.64
C SER A 354 -11.60 -14.45 6.03
N TYR A 355 -10.52 -13.66 6.01
CA TYR A 355 -10.52 -12.34 5.40
C TYR A 355 -10.72 -12.40 3.88
N TYR A 356 -10.09 -13.36 3.20
CA TYR A 356 -10.28 -13.56 1.75
C TYR A 356 -11.72 -13.95 1.41
N LEU A 357 -12.33 -14.86 2.16
CA LEU A 357 -13.73 -15.28 1.96
C LEU A 357 -14.69 -14.11 2.25
N MET A 358 -14.44 -13.34 3.29
CA MET A 358 -15.17 -12.10 3.58
C MET A 358 -15.06 -11.09 2.43
N TYR A 359 -13.84 -10.86 1.92
CA TYR A 359 -13.62 -10.00 0.75
C TYR A 359 -14.43 -10.48 -0.47
N LYS A 360 -14.38 -11.77 -0.82
CA LYS A 360 -15.16 -12.33 -1.93
C LYS A 360 -16.65 -12.08 -1.74
N GLY A 361 -17.18 -12.42 -0.55
CA GLY A 361 -18.61 -12.21 -0.25
C GLY A 361 -19.02 -10.74 -0.25
N LEU A 362 -18.12 -9.82 0.10
CA LEU A 362 -18.37 -8.37 0.02
C LEU A 362 -18.37 -7.89 -1.43
N MET A 363 -17.45 -8.38 -2.28
CA MET A 363 -17.45 -8.02 -3.70
C MET A 363 -18.69 -8.53 -4.41
N ASP A 364 -19.16 -9.76 -4.12
CA ASP A 364 -20.42 -10.29 -4.62
C ASP A 364 -21.62 -9.40 -4.20
N PHE A 365 -21.60 -8.91 -2.97
CA PHE A 365 -22.61 -7.96 -2.47
C PHE A 365 -22.56 -6.63 -3.25
N TRP A 366 -21.37 -6.06 -3.49
CA TRP A 366 -21.24 -4.81 -4.26
C TRP A 366 -21.72 -4.97 -5.70
N HIS A 367 -21.38 -6.05 -6.38
CA HIS A 367 -21.87 -6.31 -7.75
C HIS A 367 -23.39 -6.40 -7.83
N LYS A 368 -24.04 -6.96 -6.78
CA LYS A 368 -25.51 -7.03 -6.70
C LYS A 368 -26.13 -5.67 -6.40
N THR A 369 -25.50 -4.89 -5.52
CA THR A 369 -26.02 -3.57 -5.09
C THR A 369 -25.81 -2.50 -6.16
N PHE A 370 -24.70 -2.55 -6.88
CA PHE A 370 -24.29 -1.57 -7.89
C PHE A 370 -23.96 -2.25 -9.23
N PRO A 371 -24.95 -2.81 -9.92
CA PRO A 371 -24.72 -3.55 -11.17
C PRO A 371 -24.07 -2.66 -12.22
N ASN A 372 -23.08 -3.21 -12.94
CA ASN A 372 -22.33 -2.54 -14.02
C ASN A 372 -21.49 -1.31 -13.60
N GLN A 373 -21.30 -1.04 -12.30
CA GLN A 373 -20.50 0.10 -11.84
C GLN A 373 -19.08 -0.31 -11.40
N ILE A 374 -18.76 -1.60 -11.42
CA ILE A 374 -17.45 -2.15 -11.03
C ILE A 374 -16.91 -2.96 -12.20
N TYR A 375 -15.72 -2.65 -12.65
CA TYR A 375 -15.04 -3.40 -13.72
C TYR A 375 -14.05 -4.39 -13.09
N ASP A 376 -14.32 -5.67 -13.30
CA ASP A 376 -13.40 -6.75 -12.90
C ASP A 376 -12.33 -6.96 -13.96
N ILE A 377 -11.08 -6.92 -13.58
CA ILE A 377 -9.95 -7.31 -14.41
C ILE A 377 -9.20 -8.48 -13.78
N SER A 378 -8.95 -9.54 -14.55
CA SER A 378 -8.14 -10.67 -14.11
C SER A 378 -6.65 -10.36 -14.32
N TYR A 379 -5.83 -10.59 -13.28
CA TYR A 379 -4.38 -10.48 -13.37
C TYR A 379 -3.81 -11.44 -14.40
N GLU A 380 -4.33 -12.67 -14.44
CA GLU A 380 -3.90 -13.73 -15.33
C GLU A 380 -4.20 -13.37 -16.79
N ASP A 381 -5.44 -12.91 -17.06
CA ASP A 381 -5.83 -12.47 -18.42
C ASP A 381 -5.02 -11.27 -18.88
N LEU A 382 -4.81 -10.29 -17.98
CA LEU A 382 -3.99 -9.11 -18.25
C LEU A 382 -2.54 -9.50 -18.61
N THR A 383 -1.94 -10.43 -17.88
CA THR A 383 -0.57 -10.86 -18.14
C THR A 383 -0.46 -11.77 -19.39
N LEU A 384 -1.51 -12.48 -19.74
CA LEU A 384 -1.57 -13.33 -20.92
C LEU A 384 -1.83 -12.53 -22.20
N SER A 385 -2.69 -11.50 -22.13
CA SER A 385 -3.19 -10.75 -23.29
C SER A 385 -3.17 -9.24 -23.02
N GLN A 386 -1.97 -8.69 -22.72
CA GLN A 386 -1.77 -7.32 -22.24
C GLN A 386 -2.54 -6.28 -23.03
N GLU A 387 -2.35 -6.22 -24.37
CA GLU A 387 -2.99 -5.19 -25.20
C GLU A 387 -4.52 -5.30 -25.17
N LYS A 388 -5.05 -6.51 -25.34
CA LYS A 388 -6.50 -6.74 -25.35
C LYS A 388 -7.15 -6.29 -24.05
N GLU A 389 -6.58 -6.67 -22.92
CA GLU A 389 -7.14 -6.34 -21.60
C GLU A 389 -6.90 -4.87 -21.24
N THR A 390 -5.77 -4.26 -21.67
CA THR A 390 -5.53 -2.82 -21.51
C THR A 390 -6.54 -2.01 -22.33
N ARG A 391 -6.88 -2.41 -23.57
CA ARG A 391 -7.92 -1.73 -24.36
C ARG A 391 -9.28 -1.74 -23.69
N LYS A 392 -9.70 -2.87 -23.11
CA LYS A 392 -10.94 -2.97 -22.34
C LYS A 392 -10.92 -2.08 -21.10
N LEU A 393 -9.80 -2.09 -20.37
CA LEU A 393 -9.60 -1.29 -19.18
C LEU A 393 -9.71 0.21 -19.47
N LEU A 394 -9.01 0.70 -20.48
CA LEU A 394 -9.07 2.11 -20.90
C LEU A 394 -10.47 2.51 -21.37
N ASN A 395 -11.13 1.66 -22.16
CA ASN A 395 -12.50 1.89 -22.59
C ASN A 395 -13.47 2.00 -21.40
N TYR A 396 -13.36 1.15 -20.39
CA TYR A 396 -14.16 1.26 -19.17
C TYR A 396 -13.89 2.57 -18.41
N CYS A 397 -12.64 3.02 -18.40
CA CYS A 397 -12.23 4.28 -17.79
C CYS A 397 -12.57 5.53 -18.61
N ASP A 398 -13.26 5.40 -19.75
CA ASP A 398 -13.54 6.47 -20.71
C ASP A 398 -12.26 7.17 -21.20
N LEU A 399 -11.20 6.41 -21.40
CA LEU A 399 -9.90 6.86 -21.89
C LEU A 399 -9.69 6.39 -23.33
N SER A 400 -9.12 7.25 -24.15
CA SER A 400 -8.66 6.90 -25.49
C SER A 400 -7.49 5.90 -25.43
N TRP A 401 -7.18 5.27 -26.57
CA TRP A 401 -5.99 4.41 -26.62
C TRP A 401 -4.70 5.23 -26.58
N ASP A 402 -3.77 4.79 -25.72
CA ASP A 402 -2.43 5.36 -25.59
C ASP A 402 -1.39 4.23 -25.52
N ASP A 403 -0.46 4.17 -26.48
CA ASP A 403 0.59 3.14 -26.56
C ASP A 403 1.54 3.14 -25.34
N ARG A 404 1.61 4.24 -24.58
CA ARG A 404 2.39 4.31 -23.34
C ARG A 404 1.86 3.34 -22.29
N CYS A 405 0.56 3.03 -22.29
CA CYS A 405 -0.03 2.05 -21.38
C CYS A 405 0.52 0.62 -21.61
N LEU A 406 0.96 0.27 -22.81
CA LEU A 406 1.68 -0.98 -23.06
C LEU A 406 3.15 -0.92 -22.59
N ASN A 407 3.71 0.27 -22.56
CA ASN A 407 5.09 0.52 -22.12
C ASN A 407 5.14 1.02 -20.68
N PHE A 408 4.18 0.65 -19.85
CA PHE A 408 4.03 1.09 -18.45
C PHE A 408 5.32 0.98 -17.62
N HIS A 409 6.19 0.01 -17.92
CA HIS A 409 7.48 -0.20 -17.25
C HIS A 409 8.49 0.95 -17.46
N LYS A 410 8.23 1.82 -18.46
CA LYS A 410 9.04 3.04 -18.70
C LYS A 410 8.50 4.25 -17.93
N ASN A 411 7.35 4.15 -17.29
CA ASN A 411 6.81 5.24 -16.49
C ASN A 411 7.67 5.44 -15.23
N THR A 412 8.23 6.64 -15.09
CA THR A 412 9.19 7.00 -14.03
C THR A 412 8.54 7.52 -12.75
N ARG A 413 7.19 7.59 -12.69
CA ARG A 413 6.52 8.09 -11.49
C ARG A 413 6.96 7.33 -10.24
N ALA A 414 6.91 7.98 -9.10
CA ALA A 414 7.18 7.36 -7.81
C ALA A 414 6.18 6.24 -7.49
N VAL A 415 6.68 5.09 -7.00
CA VAL A 415 5.84 3.97 -6.58
C VAL A 415 6.22 3.57 -5.16
N HIS A 416 5.41 4.00 -4.19
CA HIS A 416 5.62 3.77 -2.76
C HIS A 416 5.09 2.41 -2.28
N THR A 417 5.09 1.38 -3.12
CA THR A 417 4.62 0.05 -2.76
C THR A 417 5.73 -0.98 -2.86
N THR A 418 5.57 -2.10 -2.17
CA THR A 418 6.50 -3.24 -2.24
C THR A 418 6.63 -3.85 -3.63
N SER A 419 5.71 -3.51 -4.54
CA SER A 419 5.78 -3.91 -5.94
C SER A 419 6.51 -2.89 -6.83
N GLY A 420 7.13 -1.85 -6.25
CA GLY A 420 7.75 -0.74 -6.98
C GLY A 420 8.77 -1.16 -8.04
N PHE A 421 9.61 -2.14 -7.74
CA PHE A 421 10.56 -2.67 -8.73
C PHE A 421 9.86 -3.55 -9.78
N GLN A 422 8.87 -4.35 -9.36
CA GLN A 422 8.17 -5.27 -10.26
C GLN A 422 7.39 -4.54 -11.37
N VAL A 423 6.78 -3.41 -11.06
CA VAL A 423 6.02 -2.62 -12.05
C VAL A 423 6.89 -1.84 -13.04
N ARG A 424 8.21 -1.83 -12.81
CA ARG A 424 9.22 -1.27 -13.73
C ARG A 424 9.84 -2.32 -14.65
N GLU A 425 9.44 -3.56 -14.50
CA GLU A 425 9.81 -4.65 -15.41
C GLU A 425 8.74 -4.83 -16.47
N LYS A 426 9.13 -5.34 -17.64
CA LYS A 426 8.15 -5.76 -18.65
C LYS A 426 7.20 -6.80 -18.06
N MET A 427 5.98 -6.80 -18.55
CA MET A 427 4.99 -7.78 -18.12
C MET A 427 5.52 -9.22 -18.30
N TYR A 428 5.37 -10.05 -17.28
CA TYR A 428 5.78 -11.45 -17.26
C TYR A 428 4.66 -12.33 -16.73
N GLN A 429 4.70 -13.60 -17.13
CA GLN A 429 3.70 -14.62 -16.75
C GLN A 429 4.24 -15.54 -15.64
N GLY A 430 3.37 -16.38 -15.08
CA GLY A 430 3.72 -17.46 -14.17
C GLY A 430 3.79 -17.07 -12.69
N SER A 431 3.62 -15.79 -12.33
CA SER A 431 3.65 -15.37 -10.92
C SER A 431 2.47 -15.93 -10.10
N SER A 432 1.34 -16.26 -10.72
CA SER A 432 0.20 -16.88 -10.07
C SER A 432 0.38 -18.39 -9.83
N GLU A 433 1.38 -19.01 -10.45
CA GLU A 433 1.72 -20.43 -10.25
C GLU A 433 2.92 -20.63 -9.30
N ALA A 434 3.60 -19.55 -8.92
CA ALA A 434 4.84 -19.60 -8.13
C ALA A 434 4.69 -20.21 -6.73
N TRP A 435 3.46 -20.30 -6.22
CA TRP A 435 3.16 -20.93 -4.93
C TRP A 435 3.24 -22.47 -4.98
N ARG A 436 3.07 -23.09 -6.16
CA ARG A 436 3.00 -24.57 -6.30
C ARG A 436 4.24 -25.28 -5.77
N LYS A 437 5.43 -24.66 -5.87
CA LYS A 437 6.67 -25.22 -5.29
C LYS A 437 6.64 -25.34 -3.76
N TYR A 438 5.64 -24.71 -3.10
CA TYR A 438 5.43 -24.75 -1.66
C TYR A 438 4.11 -25.44 -1.27
N GLU A 439 3.43 -26.13 -2.20
CA GLU A 439 2.09 -26.69 -2.03
C GLU A 439 1.95 -27.50 -0.74
N GLN A 440 2.91 -28.38 -0.45
CA GLN A 440 2.91 -29.20 0.79
C GLN A 440 2.89 -28.37 2.10
N TYR A 441 3.34 -27.13 2.08
CA TYR A 441 3.34 -26.23 3.25
C TYR A 441 2.12 -25.32 3.27
N LEU A 442 1.39 -25.26 2.18
CA LEU A 442 0.22 -24.38 2.00
C LEU A 442 -1.11 -25.13 2.12
N GLU A 443 -1.08 -26.43 2.43
CA GLU A 443 -2.30 -27.26 2.58
C GLU A 443 -3.35 -26.62 3.51
N PRO A 444 -3.01 -26.02 4.68
CA PRO A 444 -3.97 -25.34 5.52
C PRO A 444 -4.67 -24.14 4.86
N LEU A 445 -4.01 -23.48 3.91
CA LEU A 445 -4.57 -22.39 3.13
C LEU A 445 -5.40 -22.93 1.96
N ILE A 446 -4.87 -23.92 1.23
CA ILE A 446 -5.51 -24.53 0.05
C ILE A 446 -6.85 -25.16 0.43
N SER A 447 -6.90 -25.92 1.52
CA SER A 447 -8.12 -26.59 1.99
C SER A 447 -9.23 -25.60 2.36
N LYS A 448 -8.92 -24.35 2.72
CA LYS A 448 -9.89 -23.33 3.12
C LYS A 448 -10.42 -22.48 1.98
N ILE A 449 -9.55 -22.17 1.00
CA ILE A 449 -9.89 -21.22 -0.06
C ILE A 449 -9.69 -21.78 -1.48
N GLY A 450 -9.26 -23.04 -1.64
CA GLY A 450 -8.99 -23.64 -2.96
C GLY A 450 -10.20 -23.62 -3.90
N ASP A 451 -11.41 -23.75 -3.36
CA ASP A 451 -12.67 -23.71 -4.11
C ASP A 451 -13.22 -22.27 -4.27
N ALA A 452 -12.52 -21.27 -3.78
CA ALA A 452 -12.97 -19.87 -3.84
C ALA A 452 -12.65 -19.18 -5.20
N LYS A 453 -12.44 -19.98 -6.28
CA LYS A 453 -12.17 -19.50 -7.64
C LYS A 453 -13.35 -18.76 -8.27
#